data_255ec11e972305baa9cc82cd3a171d85
#
_entry.id   255ec11e972305baa9cc82cd3a171d85
#
_cell.length_a   1.000
_cell.length_b   1.000
_cell.length_c   1.000
_cell.angle_alpha   90.00
_cell.angle_beta   90.00
_cell.angle_gamma   90.00
#
_symmetry.space_group_name_H-M   'P 1'
#
loop_
_entity.id
_entity.type
_entity.pdbx_description
1 polymer ?
#
loop_
_entity_poly.entity_id
_entity_poly.type
_entity_poly.pdbx_seq_one_letter_code
_entity_poly.pdbx_strand_id
1 'polypeptide(L)'
;MFVAAGTLARAGSAGRLTGRLLAQPDTLGDGDCEALREGMLGQPVNTLSSLGYVAGGIWLATRVRHLERRSRLPATAYAAFVALSGAGSVAYHGPQFTGAQLFHDLPIVGMVGLGVGVPVVRLVRSDRVLPGATRGRLAGAVVLGAASVASYFLGRSGGPACDPESLLQPHGLWHLGTAALATLWAAVLWSSDEPSGGRQPSGGHEPDQDPGIVPDDRSSRAGGSRGTAEVSDG
;
A
#
# COMPACT_ATOMS: atom_id res chain seq x y z
N MET A 1 13.18 -48.94 34.04
CA MET A 1 12.11 -49.06 33.04
C MET A 1 11.27 -47.77 33.03
N PHE A 2 11.86 -46.68 32.55
CA PHE A 2 11.19 -45.39 32.41
C PHE A 2 11.94 -44.55 31.38
N VAL A 3 11.70 -44.76 30.09
CA VAL A 3 12.01 -43.81 29.02
C VAL A 3 11.10 -44.15 27.86
N ALA A 4 9.95 -43.50 27.74
CA ALA A 4 9.18 -43.36 26.51
C ALA A 4 7.87 -42.55 26.75
N ALA A 5 7.96 -41.28 27.21
CA ALA A 5 6.79 -40.43 27.26
C ALA A 5 7.03 -39.00 26.73
N GLY A 6 8.23 -38.70 26.20
CA GLY A 6 8.59 -37.34 25.81
C GLY A 6 8.44 -36.96 24.33
N THR A 7 8.18 -37.92 23.42
CA THR A 7 8.30 -37.66 21.97
C THR A 7 6.96 -37.50 21.23
N LEU A 8 5.82 -37.76 21.85
CA LEU A 8 4.50 -37.68 21.22
C LEU A 8 3.82 -36.32 21.34
N ALA A 9 4.29 -35.44 22.23
CA ALA A 9 3.66 -34.12 22.44
C ALA A 9 4.04 -33.04 21.39
N ARG A 10 5.15 -33.21 20.66
CA ARG A 10 5.60 -32.24 19.65
C ARG A 10 4.99 -32.45 18.25
N ALA A 11 4.54 -33.64 17.91
CA ALA A 11 3.88 -33.90 16.63
C ALA A 11 2.41 -33.36 16.60
N GLY A 12 1.79 -33.18 17.75
CA GLY A 12 0.40 -32.74 17.86
C GLY A 12 0.18 -31.24 17.62
N SER A 13 1.22 -30.39 17.71
CA SER A 13 1.06 -28.94 17.48
C SER A 13 1.20 -28.55 16.01
N ALA A 14 2.11 -29.18 15.28
CA ALA A 14 2.29 -28.93 13.83
C ALA A 14 1.09 -29.47 13.04
N GLY A 15 0.57 -30.65 13.41
CA GLY A 15 -0.62 -31.23 12.78
C GLY A 15 -1.91 -30.43 13.02
N ARG A 16 -2.02 -29.75 14.17
CA ARG A 16 -3.15 -28.85 14.45
C ARG A 16 -3.07 -27.51 13.72
N LEU A 17 -1.87 -26.98 13.47
CA LEU A 17 -1.69 -25.76 12.66
C LEU A 17 -2.02 -26.05 11.19
N THR A 18 -1.54 -27.16 10.63
CA THR A 18 -1.82 -27.56 9.25
C THR A 18 -3.32 -27.86 9.06
N GLY A 19 -3.97 -28.50 10.05
CA GLY A 19 -5.40 -28.79 10.00
C GLY A 19 -6.26 -27.51 10.01
N ARG A 20 -5.83 -26.46 10.72
CA ARG A 20 -6.53 -25.15 10.72
C ARG A 20 -6.33 -24.37 9.41
N LEU A 21 -5.13 -24.45 8.82
CA LEU A 21 -4.85 -23.79 7.55
C LEU A 21 -5.59 -24.41 6.36
N LEU A 22 -6.01 -25.67 6.51
CA LEU A 22 -6.81 -26.43 5.54
C LEU A 22 -8.20 -26.68 6.10
N ALA A 23 -8.79 -25.70 6.81
CA ALA A 23 -10.11 -25.82 7.39
C ALA A 23 -11.15 -26.30 6.37
N GLN A 24 -12.08 -27.11 6.83
CA GLN A 24 -13.21 -27.56 6.00
C GLN A 24 -14.09 -26.35 5.65
N PRO A 25 -14.69 -26.33 4.47
CA PRO A 25 -15.52 -25.21 4.03
C PRO A 25 -16.64 -24.83 5.00
N ASP A 26 -17.25 -25.81 5.66
CA ASP A 26 -18.35 -25.64 6.60
C ASP A 26 -17.98 -24.98 7.94
N THR A 27 -16.66 -24.77 8.17
CA THR A 27 -16.17 -24.07 9.38
C THR A 27 -15.60 -22.68 9.07
N LEU A 28 -15.52 -22.30 7.79
CA LEU A 28 -15.02 -20.99 7.41
C LEU A 28 -16.07 -19.91 7.66
N GLY A 29 -15.67 -18.83 8.28
CA GLY A 29 -16.56 -17.70 8.56
C GLY A 29 -17.48 -17.86 9.77
N ASP A 30 -17.47 -19.00 10.49
CA ASP A 30 -18.30 -19.21 11.69
C ASP A 30 -18.11 -18.14 12.76
N GLY A 31 -16.93 -17.54 12.80
CA GLY A 31 -16.61 -16.47 13.73
C GLY A 31 -17.17 -15.11 13.34
N ASP A 32 -17.71 -14.96 12.13
CA ASP A 32 -18.27 -13.72 11.60
C ASP A 32 -19.81 -13.79 11.68
N CYS A 33 -20.43 -12.66 11.98
CA CYS A 33 -21.84 -12.63 12.32
C CYS A 33 -22.78 -13.06 11.19
N GLU A 34 -22.42 -12.77 9.93
CA GLU A 34 -23.28 -13.06 8.77
C GLU A 34 -23.56 -14.56 8.64
N ALA A 35 -24.83 -14.92 8.52
CA ALA A 35 -25.24 -16.30 8.37
C ALA A 35 -24.63 -16.94 7.11
N LEU A 36 -24.15 -18.18 7.28
CA LEU A 36 -23.68 -19.00 6.16
C LEU A 36 -24.86 -19.47 5.34
N ARG A 37 -24.79 -19.30 4.03
CA ARG A 37 -25.79 -19.71 3.05
C ARG A 37 -25.20 -20.73 2.09
N GLU A 38 -26.05 -21.59 1.56
CA GLU A 38 -25.65 -22.51 0.50
C GLU A 38 -25.32 -21.75 -0.82
N GLY A 39 -24.32 -22.24 -1.57
CA GLY A 39 -23.98 -21.75 -2.88
C GLY A 39 -22.67 -20.97 -2.94
N MET A 40 -22.49 -20.18 -4.02
CA MET A 40 -21.26 -19.46 -4.32
C MET A 40 -21.02 -18.21 -3.42
N LEU A 41 -22.01 -17.76 -2.72
CA LEU A 41 -21.98 -16.61 -1.83
C LEU A 41 -22.38 -17.05 -0.41
N GLY A 42 -21.48 -17.76 0.28
CA GLY A 42 -21.72 -18.26 1.62
C GLY A 42 -22.09 -17.14 2.58
N GLN A 43 -21.36 -16.02 2.56
CA GLN A 43 -21.64 -14.80 3.31
C GLN A 43 -21.68 -13.61 2.32
N PRO A 44 -22.86 -13.27 1.74
CA PRO A 44 -22.96 -12.34 0.62
C PRO A 44 -22.39 -10.96 0.90
N VAL A 45 -22.69 -10.37 2.06
CA VAL A 45 -22.21 -9.01 2.40
C VAL A 45 -20.69 -9.00 2.59
N ASN A 46 -20.16 -9.97 3.31
CA ASN A 46 -18.72 -10.11 3.53
C ASN A 46 -17.98 -10.39 2.21
N THR A 47 -18.55 -11.22 1.34
CA THR A 47 -18.01 -11.52 0.01
C THR A 47 -17.96 -10.26 -0.85
N LEU A 48 -19.07 -9.51 -0.97
CA LEU A 48 -19.15 -8.34 -1.84
C LEU A 48 -18.32 -7.17 -1.30
N SER A 49 -18.30 -6.96 0.02
CA SER A 49 -17.48 -5.91 0.62
C SER A 49 -15.98 -6.15 0.43
N SER A 50 -15.55 -7.40 0.30
CA SER A 50 -14.17 -7.79 0.00
C SER A 50 -13.68 -7.27 -1.36
N LEU A 51 -14.58 -6.99 -2.31
CA LEU A 51 -14.24 -6.37 -3.59
C LEU A 51 -13.64 -4.96 -3.44
N GLY A 52 -13.84 -4.32 -2.30
CA GLY A 52 -13.19 -3.06 -1.96
C GLY A 52 -11.67 -3.15 -2.02
N TYR A 53 -11.09 -4.24 -1.56
CA TYR A 53 -9.65 -4.49 -1.65
C TYR A 53 -9.20 -4.73 -3.12
N VAL A 54 -9.99 -5.48 -3.89
CA VAL A 54 -9.68 -5.71 -5.31
C VAL A 54 -9.64 -4.38 -6.05
N ALA A 55 -10.67 -3.55 -5.87
CA ALA A 55 -10.75 -2.23 -6.46
C ALA A 55 -9.59 -1.32 -6.02
N GLY A 56 -9.29 -1.30 -4.71
CA GLY A 56 -8.17 -0.54 -4.14
C GLY A 56 -6.82 -0.98 -4.72
N GLY A 57 -6.57 -2.28 -4.78
CA GLY A 57 -5.33 -2.84 -5.34
C GLY A 57 -5.17 -2.54 -6.83
N ILE A 58 -6.22 -2.67 -7.63
CA ILE A 58 -6.21 -2.29 -9.05
C ILE A 58 -5.94 -0.79 -9.20
N TRP A 59 -6.63 0.04 -8.43
CA TRP A 59 -6.40 1.49 -8.46
C TRP A 59 -4.95 1.83 -8.09
N LEU A 60 -4.38 1.23 -7.06
CA LEU A 60 -2.97 1.41 -6.70
C LEU A 60 -2.03 1.00 -7.84
N ALA A 61 -2.29 -0.13 -8.49
CA ALA A 61 -1.47 -0.62 -9.60
C ALA A 61 -1.40 0.41 -10.76
N THR A 62 -2.50 1.13 -11.04
CA THR A 62 -2.49 2.19 -12.06
C THR A 62 -1.59 3.38 -11.69
N ARG A 63 -1.30 3.59 -10.39
CA ARG A 63 -0.48 4.69 -9.88
C ARG A 63 1.01 4.37 -9.85
N VAL A 64 1.39 3.10 -9.82
CA VAL A 64 2.81 2.67 -9.72
C VAL A 64 3.69 3.27 -10.81
N ARG A 65 3.17 3.40 -12.04
CA ARG A 65 3.94 3.95 -13.17
C ARG A 65 4.42 5.39 -12.95
N HIS A 66 3.75 6.16 -12.09
CA HIS A 66 4.08 7.54 -11.77
C HIS A 66 5.12 7.69 -10.65
N LEU A 67 5.49 6.59 -10.00
CA LEU A 67 6.47 6.59 -8.93
C LEU A 67 7.91 6.57 -9.47
N GLU A 68 8.85 6.99 -8.65
CA GLU A 68 10.28 6.79 -8.93
C GLU A 68 10.61 5.29 -9.10
N ARG A 69 11.58 4.98 -9.98
CA ARG A 69 11.93 3.60 -10.34
C ARG A 69 12.21 2.70 -9.13
N ARG A 70 12.88 3.24 -8.10
CA ARG A 70 13.21 2.49 -6.86
C ARG A 70 11.97 2.07 -6.05
N SER A 71 10.90 2.85 -6.12
CA SER A 71 9.65 2.62 -5.38
C SER A 71 8.66 1.73 -6.12
N ARG A 72 8.84 1.53 -7.44
CA ARG A 72 7.87 0.78 -8.26
C ARG A 72 7.70 -0.67 -7.82
N LEU A 73 8.80 -1.39 -7.58
CA LEU A 73 8.72 -2.80 -7.21
C LEU A 73 7.99 -3.02 -5.88
N PRO A 74 8.37 -2.37 -4.75
CA PRO A 74 7.64 -2.55 -3.49
C PRO A 74 6.20 -2.04 -3.58
N ALA A 75 5.92 -0.97 -4.32
CA ALA A 75 4.55 -0.46 -4.51
C ALA A 75 3.69 -1.40 -5.36
N THR A 76 4.26 -2.02 -6.41
CA THR A 76 3.57 -3.05 -7.21
C THR A 76 3.24 -4.27 -6.36
N ALA A 77 4.20 -4.76 -5.57
CA ALA A 77 3.99 -5.89 -4.68
C ALA A 77 2.90 -5.59 -3.64
N TYR A 78 2.92 -4.38 -3.06
CA TYR A 78 1.89 -3.95 -2.12
C TYR A 78 0.51 -3.90 -2.78
N ALA A 79 0.37 -3.28 -3.95
CA ALA A 79 -0.88 -3.23 -4.72
C ALA A 79 -1.41 -4.62 -5.06
N ALA A 80 -0.51 -5.55 -5.44
CA ALA A 80 -0.86 -6.94 -5.70
C ALA A 80 -1.37 -7.65 -4.43
N PHE A 81 -0.71 -7.47 -3.29
CA PHE A 81 -1.18 -8.05 -2.03
C PHE A 81 -2.51 -7.46 -1.57
N VAL A 82 -2.77 -6.17 -1.79
CA VAL A 82 -4.08 -5.56 -1.52
C VAL A 82 -5.16 -6.23 -2.39
N ALA A 83 -4.94 -6.36 -3.71
CA ALA A 83 -5.92 -7.00 -4.59
C ALA A 83 -6.12 -8.49 -4.26
N LEU A 84 -5.03 -9.22 -3.97
CA LEU A 84 -5.08 -10.63 -3.60
C LEU A 84 -5.74 -10.85 -2.24
N SER A 85 -5.60 -9.92 -1.28
CA SER A 85 -6.35 -9.97 -0.01
C SER A 85 -7.85 -9.92 -0.28
N GLY A 86 -8.29 -9.10 -1.23
CA GLY A 86 -9.69 -9.06 -1.66
C GLY A 86 -10.14 -10.37 -2.31
N ALA A 87 -9.35 -10.91 -3.25
CA ALA A 87 -9.67 -12.17 -3.92
C ALA A 87 -9.70 -13.34 -2.92
N GLY A 88 -8.75 -13.38 -1.98
CA GLY A 88 -8.71 -14.37 -0.91
C GLY A 88 -9.90 -14.27 0.04
N SER A 89 -10.30 -13.03 0.37
CA SER A 89 -11.47 -12.77 1.22
C SER A 89 -12.79 -13.16 0.52
N VAL A 90 -12.88 -12.89 -0.81
CA VAL A 90 -14.01 -13.41 -1.62
C VAL A 90 -14.06 -14.94 -1.59
N ALA A 91 -12.91 -15.61 -1.71
CA ALA A 91 -12.85 -17.07 -1.66
C ALA A 91 -13.22 -17.62 -0.28
N TYR A 92 -12.83 -16.92 0.79
CA TYR A 92 -13.09 -17.29 2.18
C TYR A 92 -14.57 -17.14 2.57
N HIS A 93 -15.20 -16.02 2.18
CA HIS A 93 -16.59 -15.73 2.52
C HIS A 93 -17.60 -16.24 1.47
N GLY A 94 -17.16 -16.42 0.23
CA GLY A 94 -17.98 -16.85 -0.90
C GLY A 94 -18.02 -18.38 -1.05
N PRO A 95 -17.25 -18.95 -1.99
CA PRO A 95 -17.32 -20.37 -2.32
C PRO A 95 -16.69 -21.30 -1.26
N GLN A 96 -15.92 -20.79 -0.35
CA GLN A 96 -15.40 -21.50 0.83
C GLN A 96 -14.73 -22.86 0.50
N PHE A 97 -13.92 -22.91 -0.55
CA PHE A 97 -13.23 -24.14 -0.97
C PHE A 97 -12.08 -24.49 -0.01
N THR A 98 -11.66 -25.76 -0.03
CA THR A 98 -10.53 -26.23 0.77
C THR A 98 -9.26 -25.42 0.46
N GLY A 99 -8.67 -24.81 1.48
CA GLY A 99 -7.49 -23.92 1.34
C GLY A 99 -7.85 -22.42 1.16
N ALA A 100 -9.14 -22.05 1.10
CA ALA A 100 -9.57 -20.65 1.00
C ALA A 100 -9.02 -19.81 2.16
N GLN A 101 -8.88 -20.36 3.36
CA GLN A 101 -8.27 -19.65 4.49
C GLN A 101 -6.80 -19.27 4.20
N LEU A 102 -6.01 -20.19 3.70
CA LEU A 102 -4.62 -19.89 3.36
C LEU A 102 -4.52 -18.83 2.26
N PHE A 103 -5.41 -18.92 1.26
CA PHE A 103 -5.50 -17.95 0.18
C PHE A 103 -5.97 -16.57 0.67
N HIS A 104 -6.75 -16.51 1.74
CA HIS A 104 -7.14 -15.30 2.44
C HIS A 104 -5.97 -14.71 3.26
N ASP A 105 -5.31 -15.53 4.09
CA ASP A 105 -4.37 -15.05 5.10
C ASP A 105 -3.01 -14.62 4.52
N LEU A 106 -2.47 -15.36 3.53
CA LEU A 106 -1.14 -15.08 2.97
C LEU A 106 -1.02 -13.68 2.36
N PRO A 107 -1.97 -13.20 1.53
CA PRO A 107 -1.87 -11.85 1.00
C PRO A 107 -1.98 -10.77 2.08
N ILE A 108 -2.77 -10.99 3.13
CA ILE A 108 -2.88 -10.05 4.26
C ILE A 108 -1.53 -9.94 4.96
N VAL A 109 -0.85 -11.06 5.23
CA VAL A 109 0.50 -11.06 5.81
C VAL A 109 1.48 -10.31 4.91
N GLY A 110 1.42 -10.52 3.60
CA GLY A 110 2.25 -9.81 2.62
C GLY A 110 1.98 -8.30 2.61
N MET A 111 0.71 -7.91 2.60
CA MET A 111 0.29 -6.50 2.64
C MET A 111 0.76 -5.80 3.92
N VAL A 112 0.52 -6.40 5.08
CA VAL A 112 0.95 -5.86 6.38
C VAL A 112 2.48 -5.84 6.46
N GLY A 113 3.14 -6.92 6.04
CA GLY A 113 4.61 -7.02 6.03
C GLY A 113 5.28 -5.91 5.22
N LEU A 114 4.76 -5.61 4.02
CA LEU A 114 5.26 -4.47 3.24
C LEU A 114 4.86 -3.12 3.83
N GLY A 115 3.63 -3.00 4.34
CA GLY A 115 3.14 -1.77 4.97
C GLY A 115 3.99 -1.33 6.15
N VAL A 116 4.57 -2.27 6.89
CA VAL A 116 5.49 -2.03 8.02
C VAL A 116 6.94 -2.06 7.56
N GLY A 117 7.31 -3.03 6.72
CA GLY A 117 8.70 -3.26 6.31
C GLY A 117 9.29 -2.10 5.52
N VAL A 118 8.52 -1.47 4.63
CA VAL A 118 9.01 -0.32 3.86
C VAL A 118 9.42 0.85 4.76
N PRO A 119 8.59 1.32 5.72
CA PRO A 119 9.01 2.34 6.69
C PRO A 119 10.25 1.94 7.50
N VAL A 120 10.33 0.68 7.95
CA VAL A 120 11.48 0.19 8.73
C VAL A 120 12.77 0.24 7.91
N VAL A 121 12.74 -0.24 6.65
CA VAL A 121 13.92 -0.18 5.76
C VAL A 121 14.33 1.28 5.51
N ARG A 122 13.38 2.20 5.31
CA ARG A 122 13.67 3.63 5.14
C ARG A 122 14.30 4.22 6.41
N LEU A 123 13.78 3.86 7.60
CA LEU A 123 14.35 4.30 8.86
C LEU A 123 15.82 3.88 9.02
N VAL A 124 16.13 2.60 8.72
CA VAL A 124 17.50 2.08 8.79
C VAL A 124 18.43 2.79 7.81
N ARG A 125 17.94 3.19 6.62
CA ARG A 125 18.70 3.92 5.62
C ARG A 125 18.78 5.43 5.86
N SER A 126 18.20 5.92 6.95
CA SER A 126 18.09 7.35 7.25
C SER A 126 17.34 8.15 6.16
N ASP A 127 16.51 7.48 5.38
CA ASP A 127 15.63 8.09 4.39
C ASP A 127 14.39 8.70 5.08
N ARG A 128 13.63 9.48 4.31
CA ARG A 128 12.33 9.95 4.80
C ARG A 128 11.38 8.76 4.98
N VAL A 129 11.04 8.45 6.22
CA VAL A 129 10.30 7.22 6.61
C VAL A 129 8.89 7.19 6.00
N LEU A 130 8.17 8.29 6.13
CA LEU A 130 6.79 8.46 5.63
C LEU A 130 6.73 9.73 4.77
N PRO A 131 7.17 9.67 3.51
CA PRO A 131 7.32 10.85 2.67
C PRO A 131 5.99 11.56 2.37
N GLY A 132 4.91 10.80 2.25
CA GLY A 132 3.56 11.32 2.02
C GLY A 132 2.76 11.63 3.29
N ALA A 133 3.39 11.56 4.48
CA ALA A 133 2.70 11.79 5.74
C ALA A 133 2.35 13.26 5.92
N THR A 134 1.07 13.54 6.02
CA THR A 134 0.53 14.81 6.48
C THR A 134 -0.32 14.55 7.70
N ARG A 135 -0.52 15.59 8.55
CA ARG A 135 -1.36 15.45 9.74
C ARG A 135 -2.77 14.92 9.39
N GLY A 136 -3.36 15.43 8.29
CA GLY A 136 -4.69 15.00 7.84
C GLY A 136 -4.71 13.53 7.39
N ARG A 137 -3.72 13.08 6.62
CA ARG A 137 -3.63 11.68 6.19
C ARG A 137 -3.41 10.72 7.35
N LEU A 138 -2.53 11.09 8.28
CA LEU A 138 -2.28 10.27 9.47
C LEU A 138 -3.51 10.21 10.38
N ALA A 139 -4.16 11.34 10.64
CA ALA A 139 -5.40 11.38 11.42
C ALA A 139 -6.50 10.54 10.74
N GLY A 140 -6.67 10.69 9.42
CA GLY A 140 -7.60 9.86 8.65
C GLY A 140 -7.30 8.37 8.76
N ALA A 141 -6.03 7.97 8.66
CA ALA A 141 -5.63 6.58 8.81
C ALA A 141 -5.92 6.04 10.22
N VAL A 142 -5.66 6.83 11.27
CA VAL A 142 -5.95 6.45 12.65
C VAL A 142 -7.46 6.29 12.88
N VAL A 143 -8.27 7.27 12.46
CA VAL A 143 -9.73 7.23 12.62
C VAL A 143 -10.32 6.04 11.85
N LEU A 144 -9.91 5.88 10.58
CA LEU A 144 -10.39 4.79 9.73
C LEU A 144 -9.97 3.42 10.30
N GLY A 145 -8.72 3.30 10.76
CA GLY A 145 -8.22 2.09 11.40
C GLY A 145 -9.00 1.75 12.67
N ALA A 146 -9.21 2.72 13.55
CA ALA A 146 -9.97 2.52 14.79
C ALA A 146 -11.42 2.12 14.51
N ALA A 147 -12.10 2.80 13.58
CA ALA A 147 -13.46 2.46 13.16
C ALA A 147 -13.54 1.05 12.56
N SER A 148 -12.56 0.68 11.73
CA SER A 148 -12.49 -0.67 11.14
C SER A 148 -12.30 -1.74 12.22
N VAL A 149 -11.36 -1.54 13.15
CA VAL A 149 -11.14 -2.47 14.27
C VAL A 149 -12.39 -2.60 15.14
N ALA A 150 -13.08 -1.51 15.43
CA ALA A 150 -14.35 -1.55 16.15
C ALA A 150 -15.39 -2.37 15.39
N SER A 151 -15.53 -2.15 14.07
CA SER A 151 -16.44 -2.92 13.21
C SER A 151 -16.10 -4.42 13.22
N TYR A 152 -14.82 -4.79 13.22
CA TYR A 152 -14.42 -6.20 13.33
C TYR A 152 -14.95 -6.84 14.61
N PHE A 153 -14.71 -6.23 15.77
CA PHE A 153 -15.16 -6.80 17.05
C PHE A 153 -16.70 -6.80 17.21
N LEU A 154 -17.35 -5.74 16.74
CA LEU A 154 -18.81 -5.65 16.76
C LEU A 154 -19.48 -6.69 15.87
N GLY A 155 -18.81 -7.07 14.77
CA GLY A 155 -19.30 -8.02 13.78
C GLY A 155 -18.91 -9.47 14.01
N ARG A 156 -18.39 -9.83 15.20
CA ARG A 156 -18.14 -11.22 15.57
C ARG A 156 -19.44 -11.90 15.97
N SER A 157 -19.53 -13.21 15.73
CA SER A 157 -20.65 -14.04 16.17
C SER A 157 -20.87 -13.89 17.68
N GLY A 158 -22.08 -13.56 18.09
CA GLY A 158 -22.42 -13.22 19.47
C GLY A 158 -21.98 -11.82 19.93
N GLY A 159 -21.42 -11.00 19.03
CA GLY A 159 -21.08 -9.61 19.31
C GLY A 159 -22.33 -8.71 19.46
N PRO A 160 -22.16 -7.50 20.04
CA PRO A 160 -23.29 -6.62 20.38
C PRO A 160 -24.03 -6.06 19.18
N ALA A 161 -23.42 -6.06 17.99
CA ALA A 161 -24.04 -5.61 16.75
C ALA A 161 -24.27 -6.78 15.76
N CYS A 162 -24.26 -8.02 16.27
CA CYS A 162 -24.47 -9.20 15.44
C CYS A 162 -25.98 -9.43 15.20
N ASP A 163 -26.37 -9.27 13.95
CA ASP A 163 -27.64 -9.74 13.39
C ASP A 163 -27.29 -10.53 12.11
N PRO A 164 -27.37 -11.87 12.15
CA PRO A 164 -26.90 -12.73 11.05
C PRO A 164 -27.63 -12.51 9.72
N GLU A 165 -28.85 -12.02 9.72
CA GLU A 165 -29.65 -11.78 8.51
C GLU A 165 -29.60 -10.32 8.03
N SER A 166 -28.92 -9.44 8.77
CA SER A 166 -28.81 -8.03 8.40
C SER A 166 -27.97 -7.83 7.12
N LEU A 167 -28.38 -6.89 6.28
CA LEU A 167 -27.57 -6.41 5.17
C LEU A 167 -26.47 -5.42 5.61
N LEU A 168 -26.54 -4.92 6.84
CA LEU A 168 -25.51 -4.06 7.44
C LEU A 168 -24.64 -4.91 8.36
N GLN A 169 -23.72 -5.67 7.74
CA GLN A 169 -22.79 -6.49 8.49
C GLN A 169 -21.58 -5.64 8.94
N PRO A 170 -21.30 -5.55 10.25
CA PRO A 170 -20.12 -4.83 10.73
C PRO A 170 -18.82 -5.42 10.19
N HIS A 171 -18.75 -6.75 9.95
CA HIS A 171 -17.59 -7.38 9.33
C HIS A 171 -17.40 -6.91 7.87
N GLY A 172 -18.47 -6.70 7.12
CA GLY A 172 -18.42 -6.07 5.80
C GLY A 172 -17.86 -4.63 5.85
N LEU A 173 -18.22 -3.87 6.90
CA LEU A 173 -17.62 -2.53 7.13
C LEU A 173 -16.14 -2.61 7.49
N TRP A 174 -15.72 -3.64 8.21
CA TRP A 174 -14.30 -3.94 8.43
C TRP A 174 -13.56 -4.11 7.10
N HIS A 175 -14.09 -4.88 6.14
CA HIS A 175 -13.47 -5.05 4.83
C HIS A 175 -13.32 -3.73 4.08
N LEU A 176 -14.39 -2.94 3.97
CA LEU A 176 -14.36 -1.66 3.27
C LEU A 176 -13.42 -0.67 3.94
N GLY A 177 -13.48 -0.57 5.27
CA GLY A 177 -12.64 0.34 6.04
C GLY A 177 -11.15 0.00 5.95
N THR A 178 -10.80 -1.29 6.07
CA THR A 178 -9.40 -1.72 5.96
C THR A 178 -8.88 -1.70 4.52
N ALA A 179 -9.71 -1.91 3.50
CA ALA A 179 -9.35 -1.69 2.10
C ALA A 179 -9.05 -0.20 1.83
N ALA A 180 -9.89 0.71 2.34
CA ALA A 180 -9.66 2.15 2.25
C ALA A 180 -8.40 2.56 3.03
N LEU A 181 -8.18 1.99 4.23
CA LEU A 181 -6.97 2.21 5.02
C LEU A 181 -5.70 1.76 4.27
N ALA A 182 -5.71 0.57 3.68
CA ALA A 182 -4.59 0.07 2.89
C ALA A 182 -4.27 0.99 1.71
N THR A 183 -5.31 1.50 1.04
CA THR A 183 -5.17 2.44 -0.07
C THR A 183 -4.63 3.81 0.39
N LEU A 184 -5.15 4.35 1.49
CA LEU A 184 -4.64 5.59 2.09
C LEU A 184 -3.18 5.43 2.57
N TRP A 185 -2.86 4.28 3.16
CA TRP A 185 -1.50 4.00 3.62
C TRP A 185 -0.49 3.97 2.47
N ALA A 186 -0.87 3.42 1.31
CA ALA A 186 -0.03 3.51 0.12
C ALA A 186 0.28 4.96 -0.27
N ALA A 187 -0.69 5.87 -0.15
CA ALA A 187 -0.45 7.29 -0.40
C ALA A 187 0.49 7.92 0.66
N VAL A 188 0.46 7.48 1.92
CA VAL A 188 1.43 7.89 2.94
C VAL A 188 2.83 7.38 2.62
N LEU A 189 2.95 6.16 2.12
CA LEU A 189 4.23 5.54 1.80
C LEU A 189 4.91 6.14 0.55
N TRP A 190 4.15 6.44 -0.52
CA TRP A 190 4.73 6.69 -1.84
C TRP A 190 4.32 8.00 -2.54
N SER A 191 3.35 8.77 -2.05
CA SER A 191 2.85 9.95 -2.80
C SER A 191 3.88 11.06 -3.04
N SER A 192 4.97 11.10 -2.28
CA SER A 192 6.08 12.07 -2.48
C SER A 192 7.18 11.53 -3.38
N ASP A 193 7.09 10.28 -3.80
CA ASP A 193 8.01 9.68 -4.75
C ASP A 193 7.56 9.91 -6.20
N GLU A 194 6.50 10.71 -6.42
CA GLU A 194 6.16 11.20 -7.75
C GLU A 194 7.27 12.15 -8.20
N PRO A 195 7.83 11.97 -9.41
CA PRO A 195 8.79 12.90 -9.96
C PRO A 195 8.18 14.30 -9.92
N SER A 196 8.82 15.24 -9.29
CA SER A 196 8.43 16.65 -9.36
C SER A 196 8.47 17.02 -10.84
N GLY A 197 7.35 16.87 -11.53
CA GLY A 197 7.17 17.38 -12.87
C GLY A 197 7.61 18.83 -12.83
N GLY A 198 8.70 19.14 -13.54
CA GLY A 198 9.41 20.39 -13.44
C GLY A 198 8.43 21.56 -13.32
N ARG A 199 8.40 22.14 -12.14
CA ARG A 199 8.02 23.54 -12.03
C ARG A 199 9.07 24.26 -12.85
N GLN A 200 8.79 24.43 -14.16
CA GLN A 200 9.51 25.46 -14.93
C GLN A 200 9.46 26.70 -14.04
N PRO A 201 10.62 27.26 -13.68
CA PRO A 201 10.61 28.56 -13.06
C PRO A 201 9.80 29.43 -14.04
N SER A 202 8.65 29.91 -13.57
CA SER A 202 7.87 30.94 -14.25
C SER A 202 8.87 31.97 -14.69
N GLY A 203 9.01 32.12 -16.02
CA GLY A 203 10.01 32.91 -16.66
C GLY A 203 10.21 34.22 -15.92
N GLY A 204 11.43 34.43 -15.46
CA GLY A 204 11.85 35.72 -14.99
C GLY A 204 11.45 36.71 -16.08
N HIS A 205 10.62 37.63 -15.68
CA HIS A 205 10.36 38.83 -16.42
C HIS A 205 11.75 39.40 -16.73
N GLU A 206 12.19 39.22 -17.95
CA GLU A 206 13.37 39.87 -18.49
C GLU A 206 13.06 41.36 -18.44
N PRO A 207 13.79 42.17 -17.65
CA PRO A 207 13.51 43.60 -17.63
C PRO A 207 13.80 44.10 -19.02
N ASP A 208 12.75 44.70 -19.60
CA ASP A 208 12.70 45.48 -20.82
C ASP A 208 14.06 46.24 -20.95
N GLN A 209 14.94 45.79 -21.85
CA GLN A 209 16.11 46.54 -22.23
C GLN A 209 15.64 47.74 -23.02
N ASP A 210 15.55 48.88 -22.32
CA ASP A 210 15.38 50.22 -22.86
C ASP A 210 16.41 50.46 -23.99
N PRO A 211 15.98 50.64 -25.28
CA PRO A 211 16.91 50.92 -26.37
C PRO A 211 17.12 52.44 -26.47
N GLY A 212 17.81 53.01 -25.51
CA GLY A 212 18.09 54.45 -25.55
C GLY A 212 19.36 54.79 -24.83
N ILE A 213 20.43 54.89 -25.55
CA ILE A 213 21.41 55.96 -25.60
C ILE A 213 22.65 55.41 -26.32
N VAL A 214 22.80 55.85 -27.56
CA VAL A 214 24.06 55.78 -28.32
C VAL A 214 24.90 57.00 -27.89
N PRO A 215 26.09 56.86 -27.32
CA PRO A 215 27.09 57.93 -27.32
C PRO A 215 27.96 57.72 -28.56
N ASP A 216 27.85 58.68 -29.45
CA ASP A 216 28.82 59.00 -30.49
C ASP A 216 30.12 59.46 -29.81
N ASP A 217 31.18 58.67 -29.91
CA ASP A 217 32.51 59.21 -29.69
C ASP A 217 33.50 58.63 -30.73
N ARG A 218 33.72 59.54 -31.70
CA ARG A 218 34.93 59.56 -32.55
C ARG A 218 36.08 59.92 -31.66
N SER A 219 37.11 59.14 -31.64
CA SER A 219 38.47 59.65 -31.95
C SER A 219 39.55 58.63 -31.54
N SER A 220 40.45 58.57 -32.50
CA SER A 220 41.91 58.44 -32.42
C SER A 220 42.50 57.04 -32.18
N ARG A 221 42.91 56.49 -33.27
CA ARG A 221 44.29 56.42 -33.76
C ARG A 221 45.33 55.70 -32.89
N ALA A 222 45.92 54.83 -33.61
CA ALA A 222 47.37 54.56 -33.64
C ALA A 222 47.91 53.42 -32.77
N GLY A 223 48.54 52.53 -33.45
CA GLY A 223 49.86 52.12 -33.16
C GLY A 223 50.13 50.71 -32.73
N GLY A 224 50.69 49.93 -33.61
CA GLY A 224 51.98 49.33 -33.34
C GLY A 224 51.96 47.86 -32.97
N SER A 225 52.20 47.04 -33.93
CA SER A 225 53.42 46.20 -34.14
C SER A 225 53.57 44.94 -33.24
N ARG A 226 53.64 43.82 -33.96
CA ARG A 226 54.73 42.81 -33.97
C ARG A 226 54.97 41.95 -32.71
N GLY A 227 55.06 40.66 -33.01
CA GLY A 227 55.89 39.67 -32.32
C GLY A 227 55.19 38.32 -32.29
N THR A 228 55.32 37.52 -33.32
CA THR A 228 56.19 36.36 -33.59
C THR A 228 56.28 35.32 -32.44
N ALA A 229 55.89 34.13 -32.80
CA ALA A 229 56.60 32.82 -32.68
C ALA A 229 56.75 32.28 -31.21
N GLU A 230 56.65 31.09 -30.94
CA GLU A 230 57.13 29.78 -31.29
C GLU A 230 56.59 28.78 -30.25
N VAL A 231 56.05 27.67 -30.66
CA VAL A 231 56.59 26.29 -30.70
C VAL A 231 57.04 25.75 -29.34
N SER A 232 56.51 24.68 -28.88
CA SER A 232 57.09 23.36 -28.75
C SER A 232 56.54 22.57 -27.54
N ASP A 233 56.04 21.40 -27.82
CA ASP A 233 56.22 20.08 -27.21
C ASP A 233 56.41 19.93 -25.67
N GLY A 234 55.62 18.99 -25.14
CA GLY A 234 55.79 18.30 -23.86
C GLY A 234 54.59 17.46 -23.54
#